data_820b5552f8bc9da21cbaa1c967ef59c0
#
_entry.id   820b5552f8bc9da21cbaa1c967ef59c0
#
_cell.length_a   1.000
_cell.length_b   1.000
_cell.length_c   1.000
_cell.angle_alpha   90.00
_cell.angle_beta   90.00
_cell.angle_gamma   90.00
#
_symmetry.space_group_name_H-M   'P 1'
#
loop_
_entity.id
_entity.type
_entity.pdbx_description
1 polymer ?
#
loop_
_entity_poly.entity_id
_entity_poly.type
_entity_poly.pdbx_seq_one_letter_code
_entity_poly.pdbx_strand_id
1 'polypeptide(L)'
;MSVRVCSFESRRCHEMATLIAKFGGEPTVAPSMREVPLEENTHALDFAKRILEGEIEIVLFMTGVGARTLFEAIQKQDTWESFHQELDRRVIIVRGPKPVPVLKDARIHIDYRAPEPNTWREILEMLDSESIPLQNQEIAVQEYGRPNLEFYAGLEARGAQVYPVPVYLWDFPEDVEPLYEAVRLAVNHPFDLVMFTSANQVDNVLEAAGRIGMREEFLNALKQTTIASIGPTCSDRLREFGIPVAMEPSHPKMAHLIREAIELVQQNKTL
;
A
#
# COMPACT_ATOMS: atom_id res chain seq x y z
N MET A 1 17.43 -3.54 28.86
CA MET A 1 16.62 -2.31 28.55
C MET A 1 15.60 -2.71 27.51
N SER A 2 14.35 -2.21 27.60
CA SER A 2 13.36 -2.48 26.57
C SER A 2 13.75 -1.79 25.26
N VAL A 3 13.31 -2.34 24.12
CA VAL A 3 13.55 -1.76 22.79
C VAL A 3 12.48 -0.70 22.54
N ARG A 4 12.87 0.57 22.36
CA ARG A 4 11.95 1.66 22.04
C ARG A 4 11.60 1.58 20.56
N VAL A 5 10.32 1.30 20.25
CA VAL A 5 9.84 0.99 18.90
C VAL A 5 8.84 2.04 18.45
N CYS A 6 9.09 2.68 17.31
CA CYS A 6 8.11 3.53 16.63
C CYS A 6 7.51 2.80 15.43
N SER A 7 6.21 2.98 15.23
CA SER A 7 5.50 2.52 14.03
C SER A 7 4.44 3.53 13.61
N PHE A 8 4.23 3.66 12.32
CA PHE A 8 3.27 4.57 11.71
C PHE A 8 2.01 3.85 11.19
N GLU A 9 1.74 2.65 11.74
CA GLU A 9 0.58 1.84 11.38
C GLU A 9 -0.73 2.55 11.78
N SER A 10 -1.67 2.62 10.84
CA SER A 10 -2.92 3.35 11.00
C SER A 10 -4.12 2.46 11.24
N ARG A 11 -4.38 1.49 10.34
CA ARG A 11 -5.58 0.64 10.39
C ARG A 11 -5.60 -0.30 11.60
N ARG A 12 -4.43 -0.80 11.99
CA ARG A 12 -4.25 -1.80 13.04
C ARG A 12 -3.34 -1.28 14.16
N CYS A 13 -3.44 0.01 14.49
CA CYS A 13 -2.56 0.67 15.46
C CYS A 13 -2.58 0.00 16.85
N HIS A 14 -3.76 -0.37 17.37
CA HIS A 14 -3.87 -1.08 18.66
C HIS A 14 -3.24 -2.47 18.64
N GLU A 15 -3.42 -3.20 17.54
CA GLU A 15 -2.79 -4.52 17.39
C GLU A 15 -1.27 -4.40 17.26
N MET A 16 -0.80 -3.39 16.52
CA MET A 16 0.62 -3.08 16.40
C MET A 16 1.23 -2.83 17.79
N ALA A 17 0.64 -1.94 18.59
CA ALA A 17 1.11 -1.65 19.95
C ALA A 17 1.12 -2.90 20.84
N THR A 18 0.05 -3.69 20.79
CA THR A 18 -0.09 -4.93 21.57
C THR A 18 1.00 -5.95 21.19
N LEU A 19 1.26 -6.13 19.91
CA LEU A 19 2.29 -7.06 19.44
C LEU A 19 3.70 -6.57 19.78
N ILE A 20 4.00 -5.27 19.65
CA ILE A 20 5.29 -4.71 20.06
C ILE A 20 5.54 -5.01 21.55
N ALA A 21 4.57 -4.71 22.42
CA ALA A 21 4.67 -4.98 23.84
C ALA A 21 4.84 -6.47 24.13
N LYS A 22 4.09 -7.34 23.44
CA LYS A 22 4.17 -8.80 23.56
C LYS A 22 5.57 -9.35 23.23
N PHE A 23 6.27 -8.76 22.26
CA PHE A 23 7.63 -9.17 21.87
C PHE A 23 8.73 -8.41 22.64
N GLY A 24 8.38 -7.66 23.71
CA GLY A 24 9.34 -7.02 24.63
C GLY A 24 9.82 -5.64 24.20
N GLY A 25 9.12 -5.00 23.26
CA GLY A 25 9.34 -3.59 22.87
C GLY A 25 8.46 -2.62 23.68
N GLU A 26 8.87 -1.37 23.73
CA GLU A 26 8.10 -0.22 24.23
C GLU A 26 7.48 0.51 23.03
N PRO A 27 6.15 0.42 22.82
CA PRO A 27 5.53 0.91 21.60
C PRO A 27 5.26 2.42 21.63
N THR A 28 5.61 3.09 20.54
CA THR A 28 5.05 4.38 20.11
C THR A 28 4.40 4.14 18.76
N VAL A 29 3.06 4.09 18.70
CA VAL A 29 2.32 3.91 17.45
C VAL A 29 1.56 5.19 17.13
N ALA A 30 1.99 5.85 16.05
CA ALA A 30 1.42 7.10 15.58
C ALA A 30 0.81 6.89 14.18
N PRO A 31 -0.52 6.80 14.04
CA PRO A 31 -1.15 6.69 12.74
C PRO A 31 -0.68 7.80 11.79
N SER A 32 -0.22 7.42 10.60
CA SER A 32 0.30 8.41 9.63
C SER A 32 -0.69 8.76 8.53
N MET A 33 -1.80 8.03 8.42
CA MET A 33 -2.76 8.23 7.35
C MET A 33 -4.14 7.69 7.71
N ARG A 34 -5.15 8.20 7.02
CA ARG A 34 -6.50 7.63 6.96
C ARG A 34 -6.91 7.40 5.51
N GLU A 35 -7.81 6.46 5.29
CA GLU A 35 -8.48 6.30 4.01
C GLU A 35 -9.65 7.27 3.93
N VAL A 36 -9.70 8.04 2.84
CA VAL A 36 -10.82 8.93 2.55
C VAL A 36 -11.50 8.40 1.30
N PRO A 37 -12.72 7.87 1.41
CA PRO A 37 -13.52 7.54 0.24
C PRO A 37 -13.78 8.80 -0.57
N LEU A 38 -13.77 8.70 -1.89
CA LEU A 38 -14.18 9.80 -2.74
C LEU A 38 -15.69 10.01 -2.57
N GLU A 39 -16.10 11.20 -2.13
CA GLU A 39 -17.48 11.48 -1.68
C GLU A 39 -18.55 11.13 -2.73
N GLU A 40 -18.29 11.38 -4.01
CA GLU A 40 -19.22 11.10 -5.11
C GLU A 40 -18.80 9.90 -5.97
N ASN A 41 -17.63 9.34 -5.74
CA ASN A 41 -17.00 8.24 -6.49
C ASN A 41 -17.30 8.24 -8.00
N THR A 42 -17.23 9.42 -8.61
CA THR A 42 -17.50 9.64 -10.04
C THR A 42 -16.61 8.76 -10.92
N HIS A 43 -15.38 8.49 -10.49
CA HIS A 43 -14.46 7.58 -11.17
C HIS A 43 -14.98 6.13 -11.20
N ALA A 44 -15.61 5.65 -10.12
CA ALA A 44 -16.22 4.32 -10.11
C ALA A 44 -17.40 4.22 -11.08
N LEU A 45 -18.19 5.28 -11.18
CA LEU A 45 -19.34 5.34 -12.10
C LEU A 45 -18.88 5.45 -13.56
N ASP A 46 -17.85 6.25 -13.83
CA ASP A 46 -17.25 6.36 -15.16
C ASP A 46 -16.59 5.04 -15.58
N PHE A 47 -15.86 4.39 -14.68
CA PHE A 47 -15.34 3.04 -14.91
C PHE A 47 -16.45 2.05 -15.23
N ALA A 48 -17.56 2.04 -14.48
CA ALA A 48 -18.68 1.16 -14.73
C ALA A 48 -19.30 1.42 -16.11
N LYS A 49 -19.48 2.67 -16.50
CA LYS A 49 -19.96 3.06 -17.82
C LYS A 49 -19.04 2.54 -18.92
N ARG A 50 -17.74 2.72 -18.80
CA ARG A 50 -16.75 2.28 -19.80
C ARG A 50 -16.68 0.75 -19.94
N ILE A 51 -16.88 0.01 -18.84
CA ILE A 51 -17.04 -1.46 -18.89
C ILE A 51 -18.29 -1.83 -19.69
N LEU A 52 -19.43 -1.14 -19.45
CA LEU A 52 -20.68 -1.39 -20.16
C LEU A 52 -20.60 -1.04 -21.66
N GLU A 53 -19.83 -0.02 -22.01
CA GLU A 53 -19.58 0.42 -23.40
C GLU A 53 -18.55 -0.46 -24.12
N GLY A 54 -17.88 -1.37 -23.42
CA GLY A 54 -16.90 -2.28 -24.00
C GLY A 54 -15.56 -1.62 -24.33
N GLU A 55 -15.24 -0.50 -23.70
CA GLU A 55 -14.01 0.23 -23.95
C GLU A 55 -12.80 -0.36 -23.22
N ILE A 56 -13.02 -1.00 -22.07
CA ILE A 56 -11.98 -1.59 -21.22
C ILE A 56 -11.94 -3.09 -21.42
N GLU A 57 -10.79 -3.64 -21.81
CA GLU A 57 -10.59 -5.07 -22.02
C GLU A 57 -9.95 -5.77 -20.83
N ILE A 58 -9.11 -5.07 -20.07
CA ILE A 58 -8.34 -5.63 -18.97
C ILE A 58 -8.59 -4.82 -17.72
N VAL A 59 -8.86 -5.49 -16.60
CA VAL A 59 -9.05 -4.83 -15.30
C VAL A 59 -8.06 -5.39 -14.28
N LEU A 60 -7.29 -4.50 -13.68
CA LEU A 60 -6.29 -4.83 -12.67
C LEU A 60 -6.73 -4.32 -11.30
N PHE A 61 -6.96 -5.24 -10.37
CA PHE A 61 -7.27 -4.92 -8.98
C PHE A 61 -6.01 -4.94 -8.11
N MET A 62 -5.63 -3.77 -7.61
CA MET A 62 -4.42 -3.60 -6.79
C MET A 62 -4.65 -3.94 -5.32
N THR A 63 -5.87 -3.71 -4.78
CA THR A 63 -6.15 -3.94 -3.35
C THR A 63 -7.55 -4.48 -3.10
N GLY A 64 -7.68 -5.27 -2.02
CA GLY A 64 -9.00 -5.75 -1.60
C GLY A 64 -9.93 -4.64 -1.10
N VAL A 65 -9.38 -3.64 -0.41
CA VAL A 65 -10.18 -2.47 0.03
C VAL A 65 -10.68 -1.69 -1.17
N GLY A 66 -9.79 -1.38 -2.12
CA GLY A 66 -10.17 -0.65 -3.32
C GLY A 66 -11.21 -1.39 -4.17
N ALA A 67 -11.05 -2.70 -4.38
CA ALA A 67 -12.04 -3.52 -5.07
C ALA A 67 -13.40 -3.47 -4.37
N ARG A 68 -13.43 -3.56 -3.03
CA ARG A 68 -14.67 -3.48 -2.24
C ARG A 68 -15.34 -2.11 -2.37
N THR A 69 -14.60 -1.04 -2.16
CA THR A 69 -15.11 0.35 -2.28
C THR A 69 -15.66 0.61 -3.67
N LEU A 70 -14.98 0.13 -4.72
CA LEU A 70 -15.43 0.23 -6.10
C LEU A 70 -16.77 -0.48 -6.30
N PHE A 71 -16.89 -1.72 -5.87
CA PHE A 71 -18.13 -2.49 -6.02
C PHE A 71 -19.27 -1.92 -5.18
N GLU A 72 -19.01 -1.49 -3.94
CA GLU A 72 -20.03 -0.84 -3.09
C GLU A 72 -20.57 0.46 -3.72
N ALA A 73 -19.73 1.22 -4.42
CA ALA A 73 -20.17 2.41 -5.14
C ALA A 73 -21.07 2.06 -6.34
N ILE A 74 -20.69 1.05 -7.13
CA ILE A 74 -21.44 0.62 -8.32
C ILE A 74 -22.73 -0.12 -7.94
N GLN A 75 -22.71 -0.92 -6.86
CA GLN A 75 -23.90 -1.63 -6.35
C GLN A 75 -25.05 -0.72 -5.93
N LYS A 76 -24.77 0.54 -5.65
CA LYS A 76 -25.80 1.55 -5.38
C LYS A 76 -26.55 2.00 -6.63
N GLN A 77 -26.10 1.58 -7.82
CA GLN A 77 -26.68 1.92 -9.09
C GLN A 77 -27.54 0.76 -9.62
N ASP A 78 -28.57 1.07 -10.38
CA ASP A 78 -29.44 0.06 -11.02
C ASP A 78 -28.72 -0.73 -12.13
N THR A 79 -27.49 -0.35 -12.46
CA THR A 79 -26.67 -0.96 -13.52
C THR A 79 -25.81 -2.13 -13.04
N TRP A 80 -25.83 -2.49 -11.75
CA TRP A 80 -24.94 -3.50 -11.17
C TRP A 80 -24.95 -4.83 -11.91
N GLU A 81 -26.13 -5.39 -12.21
CA GLU A 81 -26.23 -6.69 -12.88
C GLU A 81 -25.60 -6.68 -14.28
N SER A 82 -25.87 -5.63 -15.06
CA SER A 82 -25.29 -5.47 -16.39
C SER A 82 -23.77 -5.23 -16.31
N PHE A 83 -23.33 -4.40 -15.37
CA PHE A 83 -21.90 -4.17 -15.11
C PHE A 83 -21.19 -5.48 -14.73
N HIS A 84 -21.79 -6.26 -13.83
CA HIS A 84 -21.21 -7.52 -13.37
C HIS A 84 -21.04 -8.50 -14.56
N GLN A 85 -22.06 -8.64 -15.41
CA GLN A 85 -22.00 -9.50 -16.59
C GLN A 85 -20.92 -9.06 -17.58
N GLU A 86 -20.79 -7.75 -17.81
CA GLU A 86 -19.77 -7.23 -18.73
C GLU A 86 -18.36 -7.30 -18.10
N LEU A 87 -18.22 -7.04 -16.81
CA LEU A 87 -16.94 -7.17 -16.12
C LEU A 87 -16.46 -8.63 -16.15
N ASP A 88 -17.35 -9.60 -15.98
CA ASP A 88 -17.02 -11.04 -16.01
C ASP A 88 -16.60 -11.55 -17.41
N ARG A 89 -16.68 -10.71 -18.44
CA ARG A 89 -16.17 -10.99 -19.80
C ARG A 89 -14.78 -10.40 -20.05
N ARG A 90 -14.26 -9.60 -19.12
CA ARG A 90 -12.95 -8.93 -19.25
C ARG A 90 -11.84 -9.81 -18.69
N VAL A 91 -10.62 -9.52 -19.08
CA VAL A 91 -9.46 -10.14 -18.44
C VAL A 91 -9.27 -9.52 -17.06
N ILE A 92 -9.39 -10.35 -16.04
CA ILE A 92 -9.32 -9.91 -14.63
C ILE A 92 -7.98 -10.31 -14.02
N ILE A 93 -7.23 -9.30 -13.63
CA ILE A 93 -5.91 -9.47 -13.02
C ILE A 93 -5.95 -8.97 -11.58
N VAL A 94 -5.33 -9.69 -10.67
CA VAL A 94 -5.14 -9.24 -9.28
C VAL A 94 -3.65 -9.15 -8.95
N ARG A 95 -3.24 -8.06 -8.29
CA ARG A 95 -1.85 -7.88 -7.86
C ARG A 95 -1.38 -8.96 -6.88
N GLY A 96 -2.28 -9.48 -6.06
CA GLY A 96 -1.92 -10.46 -5.03
C GLY A 96 -3.15 -11.02 -4.31
N PRO A 97 -2.98 -11.63 -3.13
CA PRO A 97 -4.06 -12.36 -2.47
C PRO A 97 -5.18 -11.48 -1.89
N LYS A 98 -4.94 -10.18 -1.64
CA LYS A 98 -5.90 -9.32 -0.94
C LYS A 98 -7.19 -9.02 -1.72
N PRO A 99 -7.19 -8.79 -3.04
CA PRO A 99 -8.42 -8.63 -3.82
C PRO A 99 -9.21 -9.93 -3.99
N VAL A 100 -8.57 -11.09 -3.95
CA VAL A 100 -9.18 -12.39 -4.26
C VAL A 100 -10.49 -12.67 -3.50
N PRO A 101 -10.58 -12.50 -2.17
CA PRO A 101 -11.83 -12.74 -1.45
C PRO A 101 -12.97 -11.82 -1.94
N VAL A 102 -12.67 -10.56 -2.22
CA VAL A 102 -13.67 -9.57 -2.65
C VAL A 102 -14.26 -9.94 -4.02
N LEU A 103 -13.40 -10.34 -4.97
CA LEU A 103 -13.86 -10.76 -6.30
C LEU A 103 -14.68 -12.06 -6.20
N LYS A 104 -14.24 -13.03 -5.38
CA LYS A 104 -14.99 -14.28 -5.14
C LYS A 104 -16.36 -14.02 -4.53
N ASP A 105 -16.46 -13.14 -3.54
CA ASP A 105 -17.72 -12.76 -2.90
C ASP A 105 -18.66 -12.10 -3.93
N ALA A 106 -18.10 -11.32 -4.86
CA ALA A 106 -18.82 -10.72 -5.99
C ALA A 106 -19.07 -11.70 -7.14
N ARG A 107 -18.60 -12.94 -7.08
CA ARG A 107 -18.68 -13.96 -8.15
C ARG A 107 -18.05 -13.54 -9.47
N ILE A 108 -16.94 -12.80 -9.40
CA ILE A 108 -16.12 -12.42 -10.56
C ILE A 108 -14.92 -13.36 -10.61
N HIS A 109 -14.66 -13.90 -11.81
CA HIS A 109 -13.51 -14.76 -12.04
C HIS A 109 -12.19 -13.99 -11.94
N ILE A 110 -11.09 -14.70 -11.85
CA ILE A 110 -9.73 -14.14 -11.83
C ILE A 110 -8.92 -14.98 -12.81
N ASP A 111 -8.42 -14.33 -13.87
CA ASP A 111 -7.57 -14.99 -14.87
C ASP A 111 -6.13 -15.09 -14.38
N TYR A 112 -5.61 -13.98 -13.85
CA TYR A 112 -4.19 -13.91 -13.47
C TYR A 112 -4.00 -13.29 -12.09
N ARG A 113 -2.98 -13.80 -11.40
CA ARG A 113 -2.52 -13.24 -10.13
C ARG A 113 -1.01 -13.13 -10.16
N ALA A 114 -0.48 -11.93 -9.91
CA ALA A 114 0.95 -11.73 -9.84
C ALA A 114 1.56 -12.59 -8.71
N PRO A 115 2.74 -13.20 -8.96
CA PRO A 115 3.45 -13.99 -7.96
C PRO A 115 3.96 -13.13 -6.79
N GLU A 116 4.40 -13.78 -5.72
CA GLU A 116 5.11 -13.07 -4.66
C GLU A 116 6.45 -12.52 -5.17
N PRO A 117 6.82 -11.33 -4.71
CA PRO A 117 6.30 -10.55 -3.56
C PRO A 117 5.10 -9.64 -3.84
N ASN A 118 4.36 -9.83 -4.95
CA ASN A 118 3.13 -9.13 -5.29
C ASN A 118 3.33 -7.61 -5.47
N THR A 119 4.42 -7.19 -6.08
CA THR A 119 4.65 -5.80 -6.46
C THR A 119 4.17 -5.53 -7.88
N TRP A 120 4.29 -4.29 -8.34
CA TRP A 120 3.97 -3.93 -9.72
C TRP A 120 4.95 -4.52 -10.73
N ARG A 121 6.19 -4.85 -10.31
CA ARG A 121 7.20 -5.46 -11.18
C ARG A 121 6.79 -6.87 -11.57
N GLU A 122 6.32 -7.67 -10.60
CA GLU A 122 5.81 -9.02 -10.86
C GLU A 122 4.55 -9.00 -11.73
N ILE A 123 3.74 -7.92 -11.67
CA ILE A 123 2.63 -7.76 -12.61
C ILE A 123 3.18 -7.62 -14.04
N LEU A 124 4.15 -6.75 -14.26
CA LEU A 124 4.74 -6.56 -15.60
C LEU A 124 5.42 -7.82 -16.11
N GLU A 125 6.17 -8.53 -15.26
CA GLU A 125 6.81 -9.80 -15.60
C GLU A 125 5.78 -10.88 -15.95
N MET A 126 4.69 -10.96 -15.21
CA MET A 126 3.59 -11.89 -15.48
C MET A 126 2.90 -11.56 -16.81
N LEU A 127 2.63 -10.28 -17.09
CA LEU A 127 2.05 -9.86 -18.36
C LEU A 127 2.89 -10.29 -19.55
N ASP A 128 4.21 -10.19 -19.42
CA ASP A 128 5.18 -10.63 -20.45
C ASP A 128 5.21 -12.16 -20.59
N SER A 129 5.32 -12.88 -19.46
CA SER A 129 5.45 -14.34 -19.44
C SER A 129 4.19 -15.06 -19.93
N GLU A 130 3.01 -14.55 -19.60
CA GLU A 130 1.73 -15.09 -20.05
C GLU A 130 1.34 -14.58 -21.45
N SER A 131 2.17 -13.72 -22.06
CA SER A 131 1.93 -13.14 -23.38
C SER A 131 0.56 -12.46 -23.51
N ILE A 132 0.14 -11.74 -22.46
CA ILE A 132 -1.14 -11.04 -22.44
C ILE A 132 -1.07 -9.87 -23.44
N PRO A 133 -1.97 -9.81 -24.44
CA PRO A 133 -1.92 -8.79 -25.48
C PRO A 133 -2.29 -7.42 -24.90
N LEU A 134 -1.33 -6.49 -24.82
CA LEU A 134 -1.54 -5.15 -24.30
C LEU A 134 -1.60 -4.08 -25.41
N GLN A 135 -1.11 -4.40 -26.59
CA GLN A 135 -0.98 -3.44 -27.70
C GLN A 135 -2.35 -2.87 -28.08
N ASN A 136 -2.51 -1.56 -27.92
CA ASN A 136 -3.74 -0.79 -28.16
C ASN A 136 -4.92 -1.22 -27.28
N GLN A 137 -4.68 -1.96 -26.21
CA GLN A 137 -5.73 -2.33 -25.23
C GLN A 137 -5.80 -1.28 -24.14
N GLU A 138 -7.02 -1.00 -23.68
CA GLU A 138 -7.23 -0.19 -22.51
C GLU A 138 -7.22 -1.07 -21.25
N ILE A 139 -6.35 -0.75 -20.31
CA ILE A 139 -6.23 -1.43 -19.02
C ILE A 139 -6.68 -0.51 -17.89
N ALA A 140 -7.76 -0.86 -17.23
CA ALA A 140 -8.18 -0.17 -16.02
C ALA A 140 -7.35 -0.63 -14.83
N VAL A 141 -6.75 0.30 -14.12
CA VAL A 141 -5.96 0.03 -12.92
C VAL A 141 -6.67 0.61 -11.70
N GLN A 142 -7.27 -0.26 -10.88
CA GLN A 142 -7.81 0.17 -9.60
C GLN A 142 -6.67 0.59 -8.68
N GLU A 143 -6.59 1.89 -8.40
CA GLU A 143 -5.44 2.48 -7.73
C GLU A 143 -5.32 2.09 -6.26
N TYR A 144 -4.06 2.08 -5.81
CA TYR A 144 -3.69 1.91 -4.40
C TYR A 144 -3.22 3.25 -3.81
N GLY A 145 -4.18 4.12 -3.56
CA GLY A 145 -3.89 5.46 -3.05
C GLY A 145 -3.27 6.38 -4.10
N ARG A 146 -1.97 6.68 -4.00
CA ARG A 146 -1.29 7.51 -4.99
C ARG A 146 -0.96 6.73 -6.27
N PRO A 147 -1.05 7.37 -7.46
CA PRO A 147 -0.64 6.75 -8.73
C PRO A 147 0.81 6.27 -8.71
N ASN A 148 1.04 5.09 -9.27
CA ASN A 148 2.40 4.60 -9.51
C ASN A 148 2.80 4.87 -10.97
N LEU A 149 3.45 6.00 -11.20
CA LEU A 149 3.81 6.46 -12.53
C LEU A 149 4.82 5.53 -13.24
N GLU A 150 5.73 4.86 -12.49
CA GLU A 150 6.66 3.89 -13.08
C GLU A 150 5.91 2.64 -13.58
N PHE A 151 4.92 2.20 -12.84
CA PHE A 151 4.07 1.09 -13.25
C PHE A 151 3.26 1.45 -14.50
N TYR A 152 2.69 2.65 -14.55
CA TYR A 152 1.95 3.11 -15.73
C TYR A 152 2.85 3.22 -16.95
N ALA A 153 4.03 3.83 -16.81
CA ALA A 153 5.02 3.85 -17.88
C ALA A 153 5.43 2.45 -18.37
N GLY A 154 5.50 1.48 -17.43
CA GLY A 154 5.77 0.08 -17.77
C GLY A 154 4.66 -0.60 -18.59
N LEU A 155 3.39 -0.28 -18.31
CA LEU A 155 2.23 -0.74 -19.09
C LEU A 155 2.18 -0.06 -20.47
N GLU A 156 2.39 1.25 -20.52
CA GLU A 156 2.41 2.05 -21.74
C GLU A 156 3.54 1.63 -22.69
N ALA A 157 4.72 1.30 -22.14
CA ALA A 157 5.85 0.78 -22.90
C ALA A 157 5.53 -0.56 -23.61
N ARG A 158 4.50 -1.29 -23.13
CA ARG A 158 3.96 -2.52 -23.74
C ARG A 158 2.79 -2.26 -24.68
N GLY A 159 2.47 -0.98 -24.91
CA GLY A 159 1.42 -0.54 -25.84
C GLY A 159 0.02 -0.45 -25.22
N ALA A 160 -0.13 -0.61 -23.91
CA ALA A 160 -1.40 -0.39 -23.24
C ALA A 160 -1.76 1.09 -23.14
N GLN A 161 -3.07 1.36 -23.08
CA GLN A 161 -3.61 2.66 -22.64
C GLN A 161 -4.07 2.51 -21.20
N VAL A 162 -3.42 3.22 -20.27
CA VAL A 162 -3.74 3.10 -18.84
C VAL A 162 -4.91 3.99 -18.47
N TYR A 163 -5.96 3.40 -17.90
CA TYR A 163 -7.10 4.09 -17.32
C TYR A 163 -7.07 3.95 -15.79
N PRO A 164 -6.63 4.98 -15.04
CA PRO A 164 -6.63 4.95 -13.58
C PRO A 164 -8.05 4.96 -13.01
N VAL A 165 -8.30 4.09 -12.03
CA VAL A 165 -9.58 4.03 -11.30
C VAL A 165 -9.32 4.31 -9.82
N PRO A 166 -9.18 5.58 -9.41
CA PRO A 166 -9.03 5.94 -8.03
C PRO A 166 -10.37 5.76 -7.29
N VAL A 167 -10.34 5.07 -6.16
CA VAL A 167 -11.55 4.80 -5.37
C VAL A 167 -11.45 5.29 -3.93
N TYR A 168 -10.26 5.63 -3.49
CA TYR A 168 -9.98 6.29 -2.22
C TYR A 168 -8.64 7.03 -2.29
N LEU A 169 -8.50 7.99 -1.40
CA LEU A 169 -7.25 8.72 -1.22
C LEU A 169 -6.70 8.42 0.18
N TRP A 170 -5.40 8.51 0.30
CA TRP A 170 -4.74 8.57 1.59
C TRP A 170 -4.62 10.04 2.00
N ASP A 171 -5.10 10.36 3.18
CA ASP A 171 -4.98 11.68 3.79
C ASP A 171 -4.36 11.56 5.18
N PHE A 172 -3.99 12.66 5.77
CA PHE A 172 -3.55 12.69 7.16
C PHE A 172 -4.66 12.22 8.10
N PRO A 173 -4.31 11.65 9.28
CA PRO A 173 -5.28 11.39 10.33
C PRO A 173 -6.05 12.67 10.70
N GLU A 174 -7.27 12.54 11.21
CA GLU A 174 -8.03 13.69 11.71
C GLU A 174 -7.28 14.41 12.85
N ASP A 175 -6.72 13.63 13.78
CA ASP A 175 -5.79 14.13 14.77
C ASP A 175 -4.35 13.81 14.31
N VAL A 176 -3.63 14.83 13.86
CA VAL A 176 -2.24 14.71 13.39
C VAL A 176 -1.21 14.87 14.50
N GLU A 177 -1.62 15.31 15.69
CA GLU A 177 -0.66 15.62 16.77
C GLU A 177 0.14 14.40 17.23
N PRO A 178 -0.43 13.18 17.36
CA PRO A 178 0.38 11.99 17.67
C PRO A 178 1.48 11.72 16.63
N LEU A 179 1.22 12.01 15.34
CA LEU A 179 2.20 11.87 14.27
C LEU A 179 3.32 12.92 14.39
N TYR A 180 2.97 14.18 14.64
CA TYR A 180 3.95 15.25 14.85
C TYR A 180 4.80 14.98 16.08
N GLU A 181 4.21 14.48 17.17
CA GLU A 181 4.94 14.12 18.38
C GLU A 181 5.91 12.95 18.13
N ALA A 182 5.51 11.93 17.37
CA ALA A 182 6.42 10.84 17.01
C ALA A 182 7.60 11.33 16.16
N VAL A 183 7.40 12.31 15.27
CA VAL A 183 8.50 12.96 14.53
C VAL A 183 9.43 13.72 15.47
N ARG A 184 8.89 14.52 16.40
CA ARG A 184 9.71 15.25 17.40
C ARG A 184 10.50 14.28 18.30
N LEU A 185 9.86 13.20 18.73
CA LEU A 185 10.53 12.16 19.53
C LEU A 185 11.65 11.48 18.74
N ALA A 186 11.44 11.16 17.46
CA ALA A 186 12.49 10.55 16.66
C ALA A 186 13.73 11.44 16.51
N VAL A 187 13.54 12.76 16.44
CA VAL A 187 14.63 13.73 16.32
C VAL A 187 15.34 13.97 17.67
N ASN A 188 14.58 14.18 18.74
CA ASN A 188 15.15 14.61 20.04
C ASN A 188 15.55 13.43 20.93
N HIS A 189 14.87 12.31 20.81
CA HIS A 189 15.04 11.10 21.61
C HIS A 189 14.95 9.86 20.72
N PRO A 190 15.96 9.55 19.89
CA PRO A 190 15.89 8.52 18.86
C PRO A 190 15.35 7.18 19.36
N PHE A 191 14.50 6.56 18.55
CA PHE A 191 14.04 5.21 18.79
C PHE A 191 15.15 4.19 18.48
N ASP A 192 15.07 3.02 19.07
CA ASP A 192 15.96 1.91 18.72
C ASP A 192 15.55 1.27 17.39
N LEU A 193 14.25 1.32 17.08
CA LEU A 193 13.64 0.70 15.92
C LEU A 193 12.49 1.57 15.39
N VAL A 194 12.47 1.80 14.09
CA VAL A 194 11.32 2.39 13.38
C VAL A 194 10.83 1.42 12.31
N MET A 195 9.51 1.17 12.27
CA MET A 195 8.91 0.20 11.37
C MET A 195 7.90 0.85 10.43
N PHE A 196 7.98 0.46 9.15
CA PHE A 196 7.05 0.87 8.10
C PHE A 196 6.31 -0.34 7.50
N THR A 197 4.99 -0.26 7.39
CA THR A 197 4.14 -1.31 6.85
C THR A 197 3.57 -0.99 5.46
N SER A 198 3.88 0.18 4.91
CA SER A 198 3.58 0.56 3.52
C SER A 198 4.43 1.73 3.02
N ALA A 199 4.59 1.83 1.70
CA ALA A 199 5.28 2.96 1.05
C ALA A 199 4.59 4.30 1.33
N ASN A 200 3.25 4.34 1.35
CA ASN A 200 2.48 5.56 1.64
C ASN A 200 2.75 6.11 3.03
N GLN A 201 3.06 5.25 4.01
CA GLN A 201 3.47 5.73 5.35
C GLN A 201 4.75 6.55 5.27
N VAL A 202 5.71 6.12 4.45
CA VAL A 202 6.99 6.85 4.27
C VAL A 202 6.72 8.26 3.76
N ASP A 203 5.90 8.38 2.71
CA ASP A 203 5.53 9.67 2.13
C ASP A 203 4.85 10.58 3.15
N ASN A 204 3.82 10.07 3.82
CA ASN A 204 3.03 10.86 4.75
C ASN A 204 3.84 11.30 5.97
N VAL A 205 4.70 10.44 6.51
CA VAL A 205 5.55 10.80 7.66
C VAL A 205 6.57 11.88 7.27
N LEU A 206 7.18 11.78 6.08
CA LEU A 206 8.11 12.80 5.60
C LEU A 206 7.42 14.12 5.27
N GLU A 207 6.18 14.06 4.78
CA GLU A 207 5.35 15.25 4.59
C GLU A 207 4.97 15.88 5.93
N ALA A 208 4.56 15.07 6.92
CA ALA A 208 4.28 15.54 8.28
C ALA A 208 5.48 16.24 8.91
N ALA A 209 6.66 15.65 8.78
CA ALA A 209 7.92 16.28 9.24
C ALA A 209 8.18 17.61 8.53
N GLY A 210 7.88 17.69 7.23
CA GLY A 210 7.96 18.95 6.46
C GLY A 210 7.00 20.01 6.96
N ARG A 211 5.76 19.65 7.29
CA ARG A 211 4.75 20.60 7.81
C ARG A 211 5.14 21.26 9.12
N ILE A 212 5.93 20.57 9.96
CA ILE A 212 6.44 21.12 11.23
C ILE A 212 7.89 21.61 11.11
N GLY A 213 8.42 21.71 9.89
CA GLY A 213 9.76 22.25 9.63
C GLY A 213 10.92 21.37 10.07
N MET A 214 10.71 20.06 10.26
CA MET A 214 11.71 19.11 10.79
C MET A 214 12.09 18.01 9.79
N ARG A 215 11.87 18.23 8.49
CA ARG A 215 12.06 17.17 7.47
C ARG A 215 13.50 16.66 7.41
N GLU A 216 14.47 17.56 7.40
CA GLU A 216 15.88 17.20 7.27
C GLU A 216 16.42 16.52 8.54
N GLU A 217 16.06 17.06 9.70
CA GLU A 217 16.41 16.48 11.00
C GLU A 217 15.82 15.08 11.15
N PHE A 218 14.56 14.91 10.77
CA PHE A 218 13.88 13.63 10.81
C PHE A 218 14.50 12.61 9.85
N LEU A 219 14.80 13.01 8.61
CA LEU A 219 15.53 12.16 7.67
C LEU A 219 16.90 11.72 8.23
N ASN A 220 17.61 12.63 8.87
CA ASN A 220 18.90 12.31 9.48
C ASN A 220 18.73 11.36 10.67
N ALA A 221 17.70 11.53 11.49
CA ALA A 221 17.39 10.62 12.59
C ALA A 221 17.05 9.20 12.07
N LEU A 222 16.23 9.09 11.01
CA LEU A 222 15.91 7.80 10.40
C LEU A 222 17.14 7.09 9.83
N LYS A 223 18.09 7.82 9.23
CA LYS A 223 19.34 7.24 8.69
C LYS A 223 20.23 6.63 9.78
N GLN A 224 20.08 7.04 11.03
CA GLN A 224 20.85 6.56 12.17
C GLN A 224 20.10 5.53 13.02
N THR A 225 18.84 5.27 12.72
CA THR A 225 17.97 4.35 13.44
C THR A 225 17.87 3.01 12.70
N THR A 226 17.67 1.90 13.43
CA THR A 226 17.34 0.63 12.78
C THR A 226 15.97 0.74 12.12
N ILE A 227 15.92 0.58 10.80
CA ILE A 227 14.68 0.65 10.02
C ILE A 227 14.27 -0.75 9.57
N ALA A 228 13.04 -1.15 9.89
CA ALA A 228 12.44 -2.37 9.39
C ALA A 228 11.25 -2.04 8.45
N SER A 229 11.19 -2.71 7.32
CA SER A 229 10.17 -2.55 6.29
C SER A 229 9.41 -3.84 6.10
N ILE A 230 8.11 -3.75 5.82
CA ILE A 230 7.24 -4.92 5.60
C ILE A 230 7.59 -5.70 4.33
N GLY A 231 8.28 -5.11 3.38
CA GLY A 231 8.61 -5.74 2.11
C GLY A 231 9.10 -4.77 1.03
N PRO A 232 9.40 -5.28 -0.17
CA PRO A 232 10.22 -4.59 -1.18
C PRO A 232 9.67 -3.22 -1.61
N THR A 233 8.38 -3.09 -1.88
CA THR A 233 7.78 -1.80 -2.29
C THR A 233 7.99 -0.70 -1.25
N CYS A 234 7.89 -1.04 0.03
CA CYS A 234 8.13 -0.11 1.13
C CYS A 234 9.63 0.18 1.28
N SER A 235 10.47 -0.85 1.15
CA SER A 235 11.93 -0.72 1.20
C SER A 235 12.48 0.15 0.09
N ASP A 236 11.99 -0.03 -1.13
CA ASP A 236 12.40 0.79 -2.27
C ASP A 236 12.04 2.26 -2.01
N ARG A 237 10.84 2.53 -1.48
CA ARG A 237 10.45 3.89 -1.16
C ARG A 237 11.33 4.53 -0.08
N LEU A 238 11.72 3.78 0.94
CA LEU A 238 12.67 4.26 1.95
C LEU A 238 14.04 4.59 1.33
N ARG A 239 14.55 3.70 0.45
CA ARG A 239 15.84 3.89 -0.23
C ARG A 239 15.85 5.10 -1.16
N GLU A 240 14.74 5.43 -1.83
CA GLU A 240 14.61 6.65 -2.65
C GLU A 240 14.87 7.94 -1.84
N PHE A 241 14.57 7.93 -0.54
CA PHE A 241 14.91 9.02 0.38
C PHE A 241 16.28 8.85 1.07
N GLY A 242 17.07 7.87 0.66
CA GLY A 242 18.36 7.56 1.25
C GLY A 242 18.28 6.98 2.67
N ILE A 243 17.15 6.40 3.05
CA ILE A 243 16.96 5.76 4.36
C ILE A 243 17.36 4.29 4.23
N PRO A 244 18.39 3.82 4.99
CA PRO A 244 18.83 2.44 4.93
C PRO A 244 17.79 1.51 5.58
N VAL A 245 17.44 0.42 4.91
CA VAL A 245 16.56 -0.62 5.45
C VAL A 245 17.42 -1.73 6.03
N ALA A 246 17.33 -1.95 7.34
CA ALA A 246 18.12 -2.96 8.05
C ALA A 246 17.57 -4.37 7.83
N MET A 247 16.24 -4.50 7.70
CA MET A 247 15.62 -5.81 7.47
C MET A 247 14.23 -5.73 6.84
N GLU A 248 13.88 -6.79 6.13
CA GLU A 248 12.53 -7.18 5.77
C GLU A 248 12.20 -8.52 6.45
N PRO A 249 10.94 -8.76 6.85
CA PRO A 249 10.59 -10.01 7.54
C PRO A 249 10.63 -11.21 6.59
N SER A 250 10.83 -12.39 7.15
CA SER A 250 10.77 -13.66 6.41
C SER A 250 9.43 -13.88 5.69
N HIS A 251 8.36 -13.29 6.23
CA HIS A 251 7.04 -13.23 5.63
C HIS A 251 6.45 -11.81 5.78
N PRO A 252 5.81 -11.23 4.76
CA PRO A 252 5.29 -9.87 4.79
C PRO A 252 4.03 -9.75 5.66
N LYS A 253 4.17 -10.09 6.95
CA LYS A 253 3.12 -10.05 7.97
C LYS A 253 3.59 -9.24 9.18
N MET A 254 2.70 -8.43 9.73
CA MET A 254 2.97 -7.56 10.88
C MET A 254 3.67 -8.29 12.04
N ALA A 255 3.16 -9.46 12.45
CA ALA A 255 3.73 -10.20 13.57
C ALA A 255 5.17 -10.70 13.31
N HIS A 256 5.50 -11.08 12.06
CA HIS A 256 6.87 -11.44 11.67
C HIS A 256 7.77 -10.22 11.67
N LEU A 257 7.34 -9.13 11.07
CA LEU A 257 8.08 -7.86 11.06
C LEU A 257 8.46 -7.43 12.48
N ILE A 258 7.49 -7.39 13.40
CA ILE A 258 7.72 -6.92 14.77
C ILE A 258 8.68 -7.83 15.50
N ARG A 259 8.44 -9.15 15.48
CA ARG A 259 9.26 -10.13 16.20
C ARG A 259 10.71 -10.08 15.70
N GLU A 260 10.90 -10.23 14.39
CA GLU A 260 12.23 -10.35 13.80
C GLU A 260 13.03 -9.05 13.93
N ALA A 261 12.35 -7.88 13.82
CA ALA A 261 13.01 -6.59 14.00
C ALA A 261 13.42 -6.33 15.46
N ILE A 262 12.60 -6.71 16.45
CA ILE A 262 12.98 -6.57 17.86
C ILE A 262 14.13 -7.52 18.21
N GLU A 263 14.09 -8.76 17.72
CA GLU A 263 15.19 -9.73 17.91
C GLU A 263 16.52 -9.20 17.33
N LEU A 264 16.49 -8.60 16.14
CA LEU A 264 17.66 -7.97 15.52
C LEU A 264 18.26 -6.87 16.38
N VAL A 265 17.43 -5.96 16.90
CA VAL A 265 17.90 -4.86 17.76
C VAL A 265 18.45 -5.38 19.09
N GLN A 266 17.83 -6.40 19.68
CA GLN A 266 18.30 -7.01 20.92
C GLN A 266 19.68 -7.68 20.76
N GLN A 267 19.90 -8.38 19.64
CA GLN A 267 21.19 -9.00 19.31
C GLN A 267 22.27 -7.93 19.15
N ASN A 268 22.00 -6.82 18.46
CA ASN A 268 22.96 -5.74 18.27
C ASN A 268 23.32 -4.99 19.58
N LYS A 269 22.41 -4.96 20.56
CA LYS A 269 22.70 -4.36 21.89
C LYS A 269 23.52 -5.25 22.82
N THR A 270 23.66 -6.52 22.48
CA THR A 270 24.38 -7.51 23.30
C THR A 270 25.84 -7.68 22.86
N LEU A 271 26.17 -7.17 21.68
CA LEU A 271 27.52 -7.09 21.12
C LEU A 271 28.21 -5.77 21.51
#